data_08615861f8e0dd650583f137cdfca281
#
_entry.id   08615861f8e0dd650583f137cdfca281
#
_cell.length_a   1.000
_cell.length_b   1.000
_cell.length_c   1.000
_cell.angle_alpha   90.00
_cell.angle_beta   90.00
_cell.angle_gamma   90.00
#
_symmetry.space_group_name_H-M   'P 1'
#
loop_
_entity.id
_entity.type
_entity.pdbx_description
1 polymer ?
#
loop_
_entity_poly.entity_id
_entity_poly.type
_entity_poly.pdbx_seq_one_letter_code
_entity_poly.pdbx_strand_id
1 'polypeptide(L)'
;NFPPDIGGIQSLMEGLSKSLAKHGAVKVFADEYLNFRNYDQSSSLDITRIKGFKIFRKFRKAFLVNEYLENNSVKGIFFDHWKSLEYVKSDYLTKFPNFCLIHSKEINHSLGGSLNSRMNKAFKKTKFIIANSKYTKDLAISMGLEKSKIHIINPGTNYPVKIEKEESLKAKVIFGSAFPRLITVARLDKRKSHQNILMTIKNLIPTYPDIKYVCIGDGDEKNNLESLRVQLGLEEQVVFLSRTD
;
A
#
# COMPACT_ATOMS: atom_id res chain seq x y z
N ASN A 1 3.04 0.69 -8.66
CA ASN A 1 2.37 -0.16 -7.67
C ASN A 1 0.89 -0.32 -8.05
N PHE A 2 0.50 -1.51 -8.49
CA PHE A 2 -0.89 -1.80 -8.90
C PHE A 2 -1.12 -3.33 -8.82
N PRO A 3 -2.35 -3.82 -8.56
CA PRO A 3 -2.64 -5.25 -8.59
C PRO A 3 -2.22 -5.94 -9.90
N PRO A 4 -1.94 -7.24 -9.87
CA PRO A 4 -2.12 -8.20 -8.76
C PRO A 4 -1.01 -8.19 -7.71
N ASP A 5 -0.02 -7.30 -7.82
CA ASP A 5 0.96 -7.11 -6.73
C ASP A 5 0.22 -6.71 -5.45
N ILE A 6 0.64 -7.29 -4.32
CA ILE A 6 -0.10 -7.23 -3.06
C ILE A 6 0.50 -6.18 -2.13
N GLY A 7 -0.33 -5.25 -1.66
CA GLY A 7 0.06 -4.26 -0.67
C GLY A 7 -0.94 -3.12 -0.53
N GLY A 8 -0.80 -2.33 0.52
CA GLY A 8 -1.71 -1.22 0.80
C GLY A 8 -1.72 -0.14 -0.29
N ILE A 9 -0.57 0.13 -0.92
CA ILE A 9 -0.49 1.12 -2.02
C ILE A 9 -1.20 0.58 -3.26
N GLN A 10 -1.02 -0.70 -3.57
CA GLN A 10 -1.68 -1.36 -4.70
C GLN A 10 -3.19 -1.32 -4.57
N SER A 11 -3.72 -1.71 -3.42
CA SER A 11 -5.16 -1.65 -3.12
C SER A 11 -5.70 -0.21 -3.15
N LEU A 12 -4.93 0.75 -2.64
CA LEU A 12 -5.31 2.17 -2.69
C LEU A 12 -5.40 2.67 -4.14
N MET A 13 -4.40 2.36 -4.97
CA MET A 13 -4.38 2.80 -6.37
C MET A 13 -5.49 2.13 -7.20
N GLU A 14 -5.79 0.87 -6.92
CA GLU A 14 -6.94 0.20 -7.51
C GLU A 14 -8.27 0.86 -7.13
N GLY A 15 -8.48 1.08 -5.83
CA GLY A 15 -9.69 1.72 -5.31
C GLY A 15 -9.87 3.12 -5.86
N LEU A 16 -8.79 3.91 -5.94
CA LEU A 16 -8.78 5.23 -6.56
C LEU A 16 -9.16 5.15 -8.04
N SER A 17 -8.53 4.25 -8.80
CA SER A 17 -8.79 4.09 -10.23
C SER A 17 -10.24 3.67 -10.50
N LYS A 18 -10.78 2.71 -9.74
CA LYS A 18 -12.18 2.28 -9.83
C LYS A 18 -13.15 3.40 -9.45
N SER A 19 -12.80 4.22 -8.45
CA SER A 19 -13.63 5.36 -8.06
C SER A 19 -13.64 6.45 -9.12
N LEU A 20 -12.48 6.76 -9.71
CA LEU A 20 -12.36 7.72 -10.81
C LEU A 20 -13.10 7.24 -12.07
N ALA A 21 -13.11 5.93 -12.34
CA ALA A 21 -13.80 5.34 -13.48
C ALA A 21 -15.32 5.55 -13.46
N LYS A 22 -15.90 5.84 -12.29
CA LYS A 22 -17.31 6.24 -12.16
C LYS A 22 -17.59 7.64 -12.72
N HIS A 23 -16.57 8.46 -12.90
CA HIS A 23 -16.67 9.86 -13.33
C HIS A 23 -16.07 10.11 -14.73
N GLY A 24 -15.46 9.10 -15.35
CA GLY A 24 -14.90 9.20 -16.69
C GLY A 24 -13.93 8.08 -17.02
N ALA A 25 -13.43 8.05 -18.24
CA ALA A 25 -12.46 7.06 -18.68
C ALA A 25 -11.14 7.17 -17.89
N VAL A 26 -10.62 6.03 -17.45
CA VAL A 26 -9.35 5.93 -16.70
C VAL A 26 -8.39 5.01 -17.42
N LYS A 27 -7.21 5.53 -17.77
CA LYS A 27 -6.09 4.77 -18.31
C LYS A 27 -5.06 4.54 -17.22
N VAL A 28 -4.68 3.28 -16.99
CA VAL A 28 -3.70 2.89 -15.98
C VAL A 28 -2.41 2.42 -16.64
N PHE A 29 -1.27 2.93 -16.20
CA PHE A 29 0.07 2.47 -16.58
C PHE A 29 0.73 1.79 -15.39
N ALA A 30 0.80 0.46 -15.39
CA ALA A 30 1.29 -0.34 -14.29
C ALA A 30 2.44 -1.26 -14.71
N ASP A 31 3.32 -1.59 -13.76
CA ASP A 31 4.35 -2.58 -14.01
C ASP A 31 3.74 -3.97 -14.19
N GLU A 32 4.33 -4.77 -15.07
CA GLU A 32 3.98 -6.18 -15.19
C GLU A 32 4.39 -6.92 -13.91
N TYR A 33 3.49 -7.74 -13.40
CA TYR A 33 3.68 -8.58 -12.22
C TYR A 33 3.19 -10.01 -12.51
N LEU A 34 3.57 -10.97 -11.68
CA LEU A 34 3.11 -12.36 -11.83
C LEU A 34 1.57 -12.40 -11.86
N ASN A 35 1.01 -13.22 -12.74
CA ASN A 35 -0.45 -13.41 -12.90
C ASN A 35 -1.24 -12.14 -13.30
N PHE A 36 -0.59 -11.10 -13.83
CA PHE A 36 -1.26 -9.87 -14.22
C PHE A 36 -2.38 -10.08 -15.27
N ARG A 37 -2.23 -11.06 -16.16
CA ARG A 37 -3.20 -11.32 -17.25
C ARG A 37 -4.57 -11.70 -16.71
N ASN A 38 -4.63 -12.57 -15.70
CA ASN A 38 -5.89 -12.99 -15.07
C ASN A 38 -6.57 -11.80 -14.39
N TYR A 39 -5.79 -10.97 -13.71
CA TYR A 39 -6.31 -9.75 -13.10
C TYR A 39 -6.85 -8.76 -14.16
N ASP A 40 -6.09 -8.51 -15.22
CA ASP A 40 -6.46 -7.54 -16.26
C ASP A 40 -7.72 -7.99 -17.03
N GLN A 41 -7.88 -9.29 -17.28
CA GLN A 41 -9.09 -9.87 -17.88
C GLN A 41 -10.36 -9.69 -17.03
N SER A 42 -10.21 -9.74 -15.71
CA SER A 42 -11.32 -9.53 -14.75
C SER A 42 -11.56 -8.08 -14.39
N SER A 43 -10.66 -7.17 -14.78
CA SER A 43 -10.74 -5.75 -14.46
C SER A 43 -11.55 -4.98 -15.51
N SER A 44 -12.38 -4.05 -15.05
CA SER A 44 -13.06 -3.08 -15.93
C SER A 44 -12.20 -1.89 -16.34
N LEU A 45 -10.95 -1.82 -15.85
CA LEU A 45 -10.03 -0.70 -16.12
C LEU A 45 -9.21 -0.95 -17.39
N ASP A 46 -8.93 0.10 -18.14
CA ASP A 46 -7.99 0.06 -19.25
C ASP A 46 -6.55 0.13 -18.73
N ILE A 47 -5.84 -1.02 -18.71
CA ILE A 47 -4.53 -1.18 -18.09
C ILE A 47 -3.46 -1.47 -19.14
N THR A 48 -2.45 -0.62 -19.22
CA THR A 48 -1.22 -0.90 -19.99
C THR A 48 -0.13 -1.40 -19.07
N ARG A 49 0.37 -2.62 -19.29
CA ARG A 49 1.44 -3.24 -18.51
C ARG A 49 2.82 -2.95 -19.10
N ILE A 50 3.72 -2.52 -18.25
CA ILE A 50 5.09 -2.17 -18.63
C ILE A 50 6.02 -3.35 -18.29
N LYS A 51 6.56 -3.96 -19.35
CA LYS A 51 7.49 -5.10 -19.31
C LYS A 51 8.94 -4.66 -19.13
N GLY A 52 9.78 -5.62 -18.78
CA GLY A 52 11.24 -5.51 -18.84
C GLY A 52 11.92 -5.32 -17.49
N PHE A 53 13.24 -5.21 -17.52
CA PHE A 53 14.07 -5.10 -16.32
C PHE A 53 13.75 -3.84 -15.52
N LYS A 54 13.76 -3.97 -14.19
CA LYS A 54 13.37 -2.94 -13.23
C LYS A 54 14.05 -1.57 -13.47
N ILE A 55 15.31 -1.58 -13.89
CA ILE A 55 16.10 -0.37 -14.13
C ILE A 55 15.54 0.44 -15.32
N PHE A 56 15.12 -0.24 -16.39
CA PHE A 56 14.61 0.42 -17.61
C PHE A 56 13.11 0.68 -17.58
N ARG A 57 12.37 -0.03 -16.72
CA ARG A 57 10.90 0.07 -16.64
C ARG A 57 10.40 1.48 -16.38
N LYS A 58 11.10 2.24 -15.52
CA LYS A 58 10.74 3.63 -15.22
C LYS A 58 10.81 4.55 -16.45
N PHE A 59 11.81 4.37 -17.30
CA PHE A 59 11.97 5.15 -18.54
C PHE A 59 10.91 4.76 -19.56
N ARG A 60 10.69 3.44 -19.74
CA ARG A 60 9.67 2.93 -20.64
C ARG A 60 8.25 3.37 -20.22
N LYS A 61 7.96 3.36 -18.90
CA LYS A 61 6.70 3.88 -18.37
C LYS A 61 6.52 5.35 -18.70
N ALA A 62 7.53 6.15 -18.44
CA ALA A 62 7.49 7.57 -18.74
C ALA A 62 7.34 7.84 -20.24
N PHE A 63 8.01 7.07 -21.10
CA PHE A 63 7.83 7.16 -22.54
C PHE A 63 6.38 6.91 -22.96
N LEU A 64 5.77 5.80 -22.52
CA LEU A 64 4.38 5.46 -22.86
C LEU A 64 3.37 6.47 -22.29
N VAL A 65 3.63 6.99 -21.08
CA VAL A 65 2.80 8.04 -20.51
C VAL A 65 2.92 9.33 -21.32
N ASN A 66 4.13 9.74 -21.70
CA ASN A 66 4.34 10.93 -22.53
C ASN A 66 3.68 10.80 -23.90
N GLU A 67 3.82 9.65 -24.58
CA GLU A 67 3.16 9.34 -25.86
C GLU A 67 1.63 9.41 -25.73
N TYR A 68 1.08 8.84 -24.66
CA TYR A 68 -0.34 8.92 -24.40
C TYR A 68 -0.84 10.37 -24.21
N LEU A 69 -0.09 11.17 -23.43
CA LEU A 69 -0.43 12.57 -23.16
C LEU A 69 -0.22 13.50 -24.36
N GLU A 70 0.60 13.10 -25.33
CA GLU A 70 0.74 13.81 -26.59
C GLU A 70 -0.51 13.66 -27.47
N ASN A 71 -1.11 12.47 -27.46
CA ASN A 71 -2.23 12.12 -28.33
C ASN A 71 -3.61 12.23 -27.65
N ASN A 72 -3.65 12.50 -26.32
CA ASN A 72 -4.90 12.54 -25.57
C ASN A 72 -4.97 13.74 -24.64
N SER A 73 -6.14 14.36 -24.57
CA SER A 73 -6.44 15.33 -23.52
C SER A 73 -6.98 14.61 -22.29
N VAL A 74 -6.40 14.90 -21.12
CA VAL A 74 -6.78 14.28 -19.85
C VAL A 74 -7.22 15.34 -18.83
N LYS A 75 -8.18 14.98 -17.97
CA LYS A 75 -8.66 15.86 -16.89
C LYS A 75 -7.72 15.90 -15.69
N GLY A 76 -6.85 14.90 -15.54
CA GLY A 76 -5.88 14.83 -14.46
C GLY A 76 -4.97 13.61 -14.55
N ILE A 77 -3.81 13.70 -13.91
CA ILE A 77 -2.79 12.65 -13.87
C ILE A 77 -2.50 12.32 -12.42
N PHE A 78 -2.58 11.04 -12.04
CA PHE A 78 -2.28 10.57 -10.70
C PHE A 78 -1.02 9.70 -10.69
N PHE A 79 -0.10 10.01 -9.81
CA PHE A 79 1.14 9.24 -9.59
C PHE A 79 1.10 8.58 -8.22
N ASP A 80 1.37 7.28 -8.19
CA ASP A 80 1.47 6.47 -6.98
C ASP A 80 2.76 6.74 -6.18
N HIS A 81 3.76 7.35 -6.85
CA HIS A 81 5.12 7.52 -6.32
C HIS A 81 5.89 8.57 -7.12
N TRP A 82 6.75 9.36 -6.47
CA TRP A 82 7.53 10.40 -7.13
C TRP A 82 8.45 9.87 -8.26
N LYS A 83 8.90 8.60 -8.20
CA LYS A 83 9.68 7.98 -9.29
C LYS A 83 8.87 7.75 -10.56
N SER A 84 7.56 7.59 -10.45
CA SER A 84 6.67 7.49 -11.60
C SER A 84 6.50 8.83 -12.32
N LEU A 85 6.59 9.91 -11.56
CA LEU A 85 6.55 11.31 -12.04
C LEU A 85 7.89 11.77 -12.66
N GLU A 86 9.03 11.28 -12.16
CA GLU A 86 10.37 11.84 -12.36
C GLU A 86 10.72 12.09 -13.83
N TYR A 87 10.35 11.19 -14.73
CA TYR A 87 10.70 11.22 -16.16
C TYR A 87 9.56 11.65 -17.08
N VAL A 88 8.42 12.04 -16.54
CA VAL A 88 7.34 12.64 -17.33
C VAL A 88 7.74 14.07 -17.72
N LYS A 89 7.51 14.43 -18.99
CA LYS A 89 7.87 15.75 -19.54
C LYS A 89 7.16 16.87 -18.78
N SER A 90 7.89 17.93 -18.46
CA SER A 90 7.38 19.07 -17.68
C SER A 90 6.20 19.77 -18.36
N ASP A 91 6.19 19.82 -19.69
CA ASP A 91 5.13 20.47 -20.48
C ASP A 91 3.76 19.86 -20.23
N TYR A 92 3.69 18.51 -20.16
CA TYR A 92 2.43 17.83 -19.83
C TYR A 92 2.00 18.06 -18.39
N LEU A 93 2.97 18.13 -17.46
CA LEU A 93 2.69 18.41 -16.05
C LEU A 93 2.26 19.86 -15.82
N THR A 94 2.66 20.76 -16.68
CA THR A 94 2.18 22.16 -16.70
C THR A 94 0.77 22.23 -17.31
N LYS A 95 0.56 21.53 -18.42
CA LYS A 95 -0.69 21.52 -19.17
C LYS A 95 -1.85 20.90 -18.38
N PHE A 96 -1.62 19.75 -17.73
CA PHE A 96 -2.66 18.98 -17.05
C PHE A 96 -2.57 19.07 -15.54
N PRO A 97 -3.71 19.09 -14.79
CA PRO A 97 -3.70 18.88 -13.35
C PRO A 97 -3.01 17.56 -13.00
N ASN A 98 -2.10 17.60 -12.05
CA ASN A 98 -1.37 16.39 -11.68
C ASN A 98 -1.21 16.27 -10.16
N PHE A 99 -1.32 15.05 -9.67
CA PHE A 99 -1.38 14.69 -8.27
C PHE A 99 -0.38 13.57 -8.00
N CYS A 100 0.51 13.75 -7.03
CA CYS A 100 1.41 12.70 -6.60
C CYS A 100 1.10 12.30 -5.17
N LEU A 101 0.76 11.02 -4.98
CA LEU A 101 0.50 10.46 -3.66
C LEU A 101 1.83 10.16 -2.95
N ILE A 102 1.85 10.41 -1.63
CA ILE A 102 2.98 10.08 -0.77
C ILE A 102 2.53 9.25 0.45
N HIS A 103 3.38 8.26 0.83
CA HIS A 103 3.05 7.21 1.81
C HIS A 103 4.07 7.09 2.95
N SER A 104 4.98 8.02 3.10
CA SER A 104 6.05 8.17 4.08
C SER A 104 7.38 7.46 3.74
N LYS A 105 7.42 6.13 3.55
CA LYS A 105 8.69 5.39 3.37
C LYS A 105 9.50 5.87 2.16
N GLU A 106 8.84 6.14 1.04
CA GLU A 106 9.47 6.50 -0.24
C GLU A 106 9.95 7.96 -0.29
N ILE A 107 9.57 8.78 0.67
CA ILE A 107 10.04 10.17 0.79
C ILE A 107 11.06 10.34 1.92
N ASN A 108 11.21 9.35 2.82
CA ASN A 108 12.14 9.41 3.95
C ASN A 108 13.56 9.07 3.48
N HIS A 109 14.29 10.07 3.05
CA HIS A 109 15.67 9.96 2.57
C HIS A 109 16.60 10.85 3.40
N SER A 110 17.90 10.54 3.41
CA SER A 110 18.89 11.41 4.03
C SER A 110 18.86 12.80 3.39
N LEU A 111 18.69 13.83 4.20
CA LEU A 111 18.70 15.23 3.75
C LEU A 111 20.00 15.56 3.00
N GLY A 112 19.89 16.27 1.89
CA GLY A 112 21.03 16.59 1.02
C GLY A 112 21.57 15.42 0.18
N GLY A 113 21.07 14.20 0.41
CA GLY A 113 21.46 13.02 -0.39
C GLY A 113 20.92 13.07 -1.81
N SER A 114 21.51 12.25 -2.69
CA SER A 114 21.13 12.21 -4.12
C SER A 114 19.66 11.85 -4.34
N LEU A 115 19.10 10.92 -3.54
CA LEU A 115 17.70 10.54 -3.61
C LEU A 115 16.77 11.67 -3.15
N ASN A 116 17.13 12.39 -2.08
CA ASN A 116 16.37 13.54 -1.61
C ASN A 116 16.38 14.66 -2.66
N SER A 117 17.54 14.97 -3.26
CA SER A 117 17.66 15.97 -4.32
C SER A 117 16.79 15.61 -5.54
N ARG A 118 16.85 14.35 -6.01
CA ARG A 118 16.03 13.88 -7.14
C ARG A 118 14.53 13.95 -6.83
N MET A 119 14.14 13.53 -5.63
CA MET A 119 12.77 13.59 -5.15
C MET A 119 12.26 15.04 -5.15
N ASN A 120 13.01 15.98 -4.56
CA ASN A 120 12.65 17.39 -4.54
C ASN A 120 12.53 17.97 -5.96
N LYS A 121 13.45 17.59 -6.88
CA LYS A 121 13.38 18.00 -8.29
C LYS A 121 12.12 17.47 -8.98
N ALA A 122 11.72 16.22 -8.69
CA ALA A 122 10.49 15.65 -9.23
C ALA A 122 9.25 16.39 -8.69
N PHE A 123 9.17 16.63 -7.38
CA PHE A 123 8.03 17.33 -6.78
C PHE A 123 7.91 18.82 -7.15
N LYS A 124 8.98 19.48 -7.57
CA LYS A 124 8.88 20.84 -8.14
C LYS A 124 7.96 20.90 -9.36
N LYS A 125 7.87 19.81 -10.16
CA LYS A 125 7.02 19.70 -11.34
C LYS A 125 5.56 19.38 -10.99
N THR A 126 5.25 18.93 -9.77
CA THR A 126 3.92 18.51 -9.36
C THR A 126 3.10 19.71 -8.90
N LYS A 127 1.82 19.77 -9.31
CA LYS A 127 0.86 20.78 -8.83
C LYS A 127 0.37 20.46 -7.43
N PHE A 128 0.01 19.18 -7.18
CA PHE A 128 -0.56 18.75 -5.91
C PHE A 128 0.16 17.51 -5.37
N ILE A 129 0.49 17.55 -4.09
CA ILE A 129 1.06 16.43 -3.34
C ILE A 129 0.01 15.94 -2.35
N ILE A 130 -0.38 14.69 -2.42
CA ILE A 130 -1.41 14.11 -1.56
C ILE A 130 -0.76 13.26 -0.50
N ALA A 131 -0.76 13.75 0.74
CA ALA A 131 -0.29 13.02 1.90
C ALA A 131 -1.43 12.19 2.51
N ASN A 132 -1.16 10.93 2.80
CA ASN A 132 -2.14 10.00 3.40
C ASN A 132 -2.41 10.26 4.89
N SER A 133 -1.65 11.13 5.54
CA SER A 133 -1.80 11.47 6.96
C SER A 133 -1.07 12.77 7.31
N LYS A 134 -1.38 13.31 8.49
CA LYS A 134 -0.64 14.45 9.06
C LYS A 134 0.85 14.13 9.22
N TYR A 135 1.18 12.92 9.74
CA TYR A 135 2.56 12.46 9.87
C TYR A 135 3.32 12.52 8.53
N THR A 136 2.71 11.99 7.46
CA THR A 136 3.33 12.00 6.12
C THR A 136 3.50 13.42 5.57
N LYS A 137 2.57 14.33 5.84
CA LYS A 137 2.71 15.74 5.50
C LYS A 137 3.88 16.38 6.24
N ASP A 138 3.97 16.19 7.55
CA ASP A 138 5.02 16.78 8.37
C ASP A 138 6.40 16.24 7.96
N LEU A 139 6.50 14.95 7.68
CA LEU A 139 7.70 14.33 7.12
C LEU A 139 8.05 14.92 5.75
N ALA A 140 7.09 15.12 4.86
CA ALA A 140 7.34 15.71 3.53
C ALA A 140 7.93 17.13 3.65
N ILE A 141 7.39 17.94 4.56
CA ILE A 141 7.91 19.29 4.86
C ILE A 141 9.35 19.20 5.39
N SER A 142 9.62 18.30 6.32
CA SER A 142 10.99 18.11 6.86
C SER A 142 11.99 17.62 5.80
N MET A 143 11.49 16.93 4.75
CA MET A 143 12.31 16.52 3.59
C MET A 143 12.48 17.62 2.53
N GLY A 144 11.98 18.83 2.77
CA GLY A 144 12.15 20.00 1.92
C GLY A 144 11.07 20.16 0.85
N LEU A 145 9.92 19.48 0.96
CA LEU A 145 8.82 19.67 0.03
C LEU A 145 8.00 20.93 0.38
N GLU A 146 7.49 21.59 -0.63
CA GLU A 146 6.74 22.84 -0.53
C GLU A 146 5.39 22.63 0.16
N LYS A 147 5.21 23.23 1.35
CA LYS A 147 4.03 23.07 2.21
C LYS A 147 2.72 23.43 1.51
N SER A 148 2.73 24.47 0.67
CA SER A 148 1.55 24.96 -0.06
C SER A 148 0.97 23.92 -1.04
N LYS A 149 1.80 23.02 -1.56
CA LYS A 149 1.40 21.96 -2.47
C LYS A 149 0.87 20.70 -1.78
N ILE A 150 1.05 20.58 -0.43
CA ILE A 150 0.76 19.33 0.28
C ILE A 150 -0.63 19.37 0.92
N HIS A 151 -1.49 18.51 0.43
CA HIS A 151 -2.86 18.32 0.94
C HIS A 151 -2.96 16.97 1.67
N ILE A 152 -3.68 16.93 2.79
CA ILE A 152 -3.95 15.67 3.50
C ILE A 152 -5.27 15.12 2.96
N ILE A 153 -5.21 13.91 2.40
CA ILE A 153 -6.39 13.13 2.05
C ILE A 153 -6.17 11.73 2.61
N ASN A 154 -6.87 11.40 3.67
CA ASN A 154 -6.79 10.08 4.28
C ASN A 154 -7.31 9.03 3.30
N PRO A 155 -6.66 7.84 3.22
CA PRO A 155 -7.13 6.75 2.40
C PRO A 155 -8.56 6.37 2.75
N GLY A 156 -9.39 6.21 1.73
CA GLY A 156 -10.72 5.64 1.90
C GLY A 156 -10.64 4.14 2.16
N THR A 157 -11.72 3.59 2.71
CA THR A 157 -11.94 2.15 2.84
C THR A 157 -13.31 1.79 2.29
N ASN A 158 -13.45 0.57 1.82
CA ASN A 158 -14.77 0.04 1.49
C ASN A 158 -15.51 -0.28 2.79
N TYR A 159 -16.79 0.05 2.84
CA TYR A 159 -17.65 -0.43 3.93
C TYR A 159 -17.71 -1.96 3.88
N PRO A 160 -17.73 -2.64 5.04
CA PRO A 160 -17.84 -4.09 5.06
C PRO A 160 -19.10 -4.50 4.32
N VAL A 161 -18.93 -5.42 3.39
CA VAL A 161 -20.04 -6.14 2.77
C VAL A 161 -20.71 -6.95 3.87
N LYS A 162 -21.98 -7.29 3.71
CA LYS A 162 -22.68 -8.19 4.62
C LYS A 162 -21.83 -9.46 4.85
N ILE A 163 -21.48 -9.69 6.11
CA ILE A 163 -20.68 -10.86 6.48
C ILE A 163 -21.54 -12.09 6.27
N GLU A 164 -21.07 -13.02 5.46
CA GLU A 164 -21.74 -14.30 5.25
C GLU A 164 -21.75 -15.11 6.55
N LYS A 165 -22.83 -15.89 6.78
CA LYS A 165 -22.96 -16.70 8.00
C LYS A 165 -21.80 -17.69 8.16
N GLU A 166 -21.32 -18.24 7.06
CA GLU A 166 -20.20 -19.19 7.03
C GLU A 166 -18.91 -18.53 7.55
N GLU A 167 -18.58 -17.34 7.11
CA GLU A 167 -17.41 -16.60 7.58
C GLU A 167 -17.48 -16.26 9.09
N SER A 168 -18.68 -15.90 9.54
CA SER A 168 -18.92 -15.69 10.97
C SER A 168 -18.75 -16.99 11.79
N LEU A 169 -19.14 -18.13 11.25
CA LEU A 169 -18.96 -19.44 11.91
C LEU A 169 -17.47 -19.82 11.97
N LYS A 170 -16.71 -19.64 10.91
CA LYS A 170 -15.25 -19.86 10.90
C LYS A 170 -14.57 -19.03 12.02
N ALA A 171 -14.89 -17.75 12.11
CA ALA A 171 -14.35 -16.90 13.17
C ALA A 171 -14.74 -17.40 14.58
N LYS A 172 -15.99 -17.88 14.78
CA LYS A 172 -16.42 -18.46 16.05
C LYS A 172 -15.65 -19.73 16.40
N VAL A 173 -15.36 -20.59 15.44
CA VAL A 173 -14.57 -21.81 15.65
C VAL A 173 -13.16 -21.45 16.11
N ILE A 174 -12.52 -20.47 15.45
CA ILE A 174 -11.14 -20.05 15.77
C ILE A 174 -11.05 -19.45 17.18
N PHE A 175 -11.97 -18.58 17.55
CA PHE A 175 -11.94 -17.89 18.84
C PHE A 175 -12.63 -18.66 19.98
N GLY A 176 -13.62 -19.48 19.69
CA GLY A 176 -14.40 -20.19 20.73
C GLY A 176 -14.98 -19.22 21.77
N SER A 177 -14.80 -19.58 23.05
CA SER A 177 -15.17 -18.76 24.21
C SER A 177 -14.10 -17.76 24.64
N ALA A 178 -12.96 -17.68 23.93
CA ALA A 178 -11.81 -16.86 24.30
C ALA A 178 -12.17 -15.39 24.58
N PHE A 179 -11.54 -14.84 25.62
CA PHE A 179 -11.63 -13.41 25.97
C PHE A 179 -10.36 -12.96 26.71
N PRO A 180 -9.77 -11.81 26.34
CA PRO A 180 -10.10 -11.00 25.17
C PRO A 180 -9.67 -11.64 23.86
N ARG A 181 -10.31 -11.21 22.76
CA ARG A 181 -10.00 -11.65 21.38
C ARG A 181 -9.19 -10.58 20.69
N LEU A 182 -7.98 -10.91 20.27
CA LEU A 182 -7.07 -10.00 19.60
C LEU A 182 -6.81 -10.49 18.18
N ILE A 183 -6.72 -9.55 17.25
CA ILE A 183 -6.43 -9.84 15.84
C ILE A 183 -5.42 -8.85 15.25
N THR A 184 -4.52 -9.36 14.43
CA THR A 184 -3.67 -8.55 13.57
C THR A 184 -3.76 -9.05 12.13
N VAL A 185 -4.03 -8.16 11.19
CA VAL A 185 -3.98 -8.43 9.76
C VAL A 185 -2.83 -7.62 9.15
N ALA A 186 -1.68 -8.26 8.96
CA ALA A 186 -0.49 -7.57 8.46
C ALA A 186 0.54 -8.56 7.90
N ARG A 187 1.49 -8.04 7.10
CA ARG A 187 2.67 -8.83 6.74
C ARG A 187 3.49 -9.16 7.98
N LEU A 188 4.02 -10.38 8.02
CA LEU A 188 4.92 -10.81 9.08
C LEU A 188 6.34 -10.28 8.80
N ASP A 189 6.55 -8.99 9.04
CA ASP A 189 7.85 -8.31 8.92
C ASP A 189 8.22 -7.63 10.26
N LYS A 190 9.52 -7.43 10.51
CA LYS A 190 10.06 -6.84 11.75
C LYS A 190 9.40 -5.53 12.15
N ARG A 191 9.03 -4.71 11.16
CA ARG A 191 8.40 -3.41 11.35
C ARG A 191 7.02 -3.48 12.00
N LYS A 192 6.35 -4.63 11.92
CA LYS A 192 5.02 -4.85 12.49
C LYS A 192 5.06 -5.28 13.95
N SER A 193 6.27 -5.52 14.49
CA SER A 193 6.51 -5.81 15.91
C SER A 193 5.68 -6.98 16.48
N HIS A 194 5.39 -7.98 15.67
CA HIS A 194 4.63 -9.17 16.11
C HIS A 194 5.30 -9.86 17.31
N GLN A 195 6.63 -9.86 17.36
CA GLN A 195 7.40 -10.39 18.50
C GLN A 195 6.98 -9.72 19.82
N ASN A 196 6.84 -8.39 19.82
CA ASN A 196 6.42 -7.66 21.03
C ASN A 196 4.98 -8.01 21.43
N ILE A 197 4.11 -8.30 20.46
CA ILE A 197 2.74 -8.75 20.73
C ILE A 197 2.77 -10.12 21.43
N LEU A 198 3.58 -11.08 20.97
CA LEU A 198 3.71 -12.39 21.60
C LEU A 198 4.21 -12.27 23.05
N MET A 199 5.23 -11.46 23.28
CA MET A 199 5.74 -11.18 24.63
C MET A 199 4.65 -10.56 25.54
N THR A 200 3.88 -9.63 25.01
CA THR A 200 2.77 -9.01 25.75
C THR A 200 1.67 -10.01 26.08
N ILE A 201 1.31 -10.90 25.15
CA ILE A 201 0.31 -11.94 25.41
C ILE A 201 0.78 -12.88 26.52
N LYS A 202 2.06 -13.29 26.52
CA LYS A 202 2.62 -14.09 27.60
C LYS A 202 2.43 -13.45 28.98
N ASN A 203 2.66 -12.13 29.05
CA ASN A 203 2.50 -11.37 30.29
C ASN A 203 1.03 -11.16 30.71
N LEU A 204 0.09 -11.28 29.77
CA LEU A 204 -1.34 -11.09 30.02
C LEU A 204 -2.04 -12.38 30.47
N ILE A 205 -1.49 -13.57 30.22
CA ILE A 205 -2.11 -14.85 30.57
C ILE A 205 -2.51 -14.96 32.05
N PRO A 206 -1.70 -14.49 33.04
CA PRO A 206 -2.12 -14.58 34.43
C PRO A 206 -3.40 -13.80 34.74
N THR A 207 -3.66 -12.71 34.01
CA THR A 207 -4.87 -11.89 34.18
C THR A 207 -6.01 -12.35 33.26
N TYR A 208 -5.67 -12.86 32.09
CA TYR A 208 -6.61 -13.30 31.05
C TYR A 208 -6.23 -14.71 30.54
N PRO A 209 -6.55 -15.77 31.30
CA PRO A 209 -6.15 -17.12 30.93
C PRO A 209 -6.68 -17.57 29.56
N ASP A 210 -7.87 -17.10 29.19
CA ASP A 210 -8.55 -17.44 27.94
C ASP A 210 -8.28 -16.47 26.79
N ILE A 211 -7.22 -15.61 26.92
CA ILE A 211 -6.83 -14.68 25.84
C ILE A 211 -6.52 -15.45 24.57
N LYS A 212 -7.00 -14.94 23.43
CA LYS A 212 -6.63 -15.48 22.13
C LYS A 212 -6.22 -14.41 21.15
N TYR A 213 -5.09 -14.64 20.49
CA TYR A 213 -4.54 -13.78 19.45
C TYR A 213 -4.47 -14.51 18.13
N VAL A 214 -5.10 -13.95 17.12
CA VAL A 214 -5.05 -14.44 15.74
C VAL A 214 -4.27 -13.46 14.89
N CYS A 215 -3.21 -13.94 14.25
CA CYS A 215 -2.38 -13.15 13.35
C CYS A 215 -2.54 -13.67 11.92
N ILE A 216 -3.11 -12.83 11.05
CA ILE A 216 -3.38 -13.17 9.64
C ILE A 216 -2.35 -12.48 8.76
N GLY A 217 -1.57 -13.26 8.02
CA GLY A 217 -0.60 -12.77 7.06
C GLY A 217 0.59 -13.67 6.85
N ASP A 218 1.42 -13.30 5.87
CA ASP A 218 2.67 -13.97 5.52
C ASP A 218 3.84 -13.01 5.50
N GLY A 219 5.07 -13.51 5.59
CA GLY A 219 6.29 -12.72 5.54
C GLY A 219 7.51 -13.45 6.08
N ASP A 220 8.66 -12.78 5.97
CA ASP A 220 9.98 -13.36 6.27
C ASP A 220 10.15 -13.75 7.74
N GLU A 221 9.35 -13.16 8.65
CA GLU A 221 9.42 -13.46 10.10
C GLU A 221 8.54 -14.65 10.51
N LYS A 222 7.80 -15.30 9.61
CA LYS A 222 6.85 -16.36 9.97
C LYS A 222 7.50 -17.46 10.82
N ASN A 223 8.57 -18.06 10.32
CA ASN A 223 9.26 -19.16 11.04
C ASN A 223 9.81 -18.71 12.39
N ASN A 224 10.36 -17.49 12.48
CA ASN A 224 10.87 -16.92 13.72
C ASN A 224 9.75 -16.72 14.74
N LEU A 225 8.59 -16.24 14.30
CA LEU A 225 7.42 -16.01 15.17
C LEU A 225 6.78 -17.31 15.62
N GLU A 226 6.71 -18.34 14.76
CA GLU A 226 6.25 -19.68 15.14
C GLU A 226 7.17 -20.32 16.17
N SER A 227 8.49 -20.22 15.99
CA SER A 227 9.47 -20.68 16.98
C SER A 227 9.33 -19.93 18.31
N LEU A 228 9.16 -18.63 18.27
CA LEU A 228 8.97 -17.82 19.47
C LEU A 228 7.67 -18.16 20.21
N ARG A 229 6.57 -18.46 19.48
CA ARG A 229 5.31 -18.91 20.04
C ARG A 229 5.52 -20.17 20.90
N VAL A 230 6.24 -21.16 20.37
CA VAL A 230 6.57 -22.40 21.08
C VAL A 230 7.45 -22.13 22.29
N GLN A 231 8.53 -21.34 22.14
CA GLN A 231 9.42 -20.96 23.26
C GLN A 231 8.69 -20.27 24.41
N LEU A 232 7.64 -19.53 24.12
CA LEU A 232 6.85 -18.81 25.12
C LEU A 232 5.70 -19.68 25.68
N GLY A 233 5.44 -20.88 25.14
CA GLY A 233 4.31 -21.72 25.51
C GLY A 233 2.97 -21.07 25.19
N LEU A 234 2.81 -20.56 23.96
CA LEU A 234 1.62 -19.81 23.51
C LEU A 234 0.81 -20.55 22.45
N GLU A 235 0.99 -21.86 22.30
CA GLU A 235 0.37 -22.65 21.22
C GLU A 235 -1.16 -22.62 21.29
N GLU A 236 -1.73 -22.54 22.47
CA GLU A 236 -3.18 -22.45 22.66
C GLU A 236 -3.72 -21.04 22.47
N GLN A 237 -2.95 -20.01 22.86
CA GLN A 237 -3.38 -18.62 22.82
C GLN A 237 -3.15 -17.93 21.49
N VAL A 238 -2.18 -18.40 20.69
CA VAL A 238 -1.75 -17.71 19.46
C VAL A 238 -1.96 -18.61 18.24
N VAL A 239 -2.66 -18.09 17.25
CA VAL A 239 -2.90 -18.74 15.97
C VAL A 239 -2.35 -17.88 14.84
N PHE A 240 -1.51 -18.48 13.98
CA PHE A 240 -1.09 -17.87 12.73
C PHE A 240 -1.91 -18.44 11.58
N LEU A 241 -2.55 -17.57 10.82
CA LEU A 241 -3.29 -17.92 9.61
C LEU A 241 -2.60 -17.30 8.41
N SER A 242 -2.58 -18.00 7.28
CA SER A 242 -2.15 -17.40 6.04
C SER A 242 -3.24 -16.48 5.49
N ARG A 243 -2.91 -15.72 4.46
CA ARG A 243 -3.87 -14.79 3.84
C ARG A 243 -5.00 -15.49 3.11
N THR A 244 -4.84 -16.74 2.78
CA THR A 244 -5.78 -17.57 2.00
C THR A 244 -6.64 -18.49 2.86
N ASP A 245 -6.38 -18.53 4.15
CA ASP A 245 -7.14 -19.32 5.12
C ASP A 245 -8.36 -18.51 5.70
#